data_9f9ebeb7c948a8d37af893161061cd96
#
_entry.id   9f9ebeb7c948a8d37af893161061cd96
#
_cell.length_a   1.000
_cell.length_b   1.000
_cell.length_c   1.000
_cell.angle_alpha   90.00
_cell.angle_beta   90.00
_cell.angle_gamma   90.00
#
_symmetry.space_group_name_H-M   'P 1'
#
loop_
_entity.id
_entity.type
_entity.pdbx_description
1 polymer ?
#
loop_
_entity_poly.entity_id
_entity_poly.type
_entity_poly.pdbx_seq_one_letter_code
_entity_poly.pdbx_strand_id
1 'polypeptide(L)'
;SQSEAMATEMQKSYKFDTKVQHLKYKVLREVAREAWADRLPESAIDIPKTIVPGKVPTMRCCVYKERAILTERVKIAMGGDQHNPNVIEVIDIACDECPVGGYEVTAACRGCLAHRCEDVCRFGALTFDANHVAHIDKSKCKECGACAKVCPYSAIHNYRRPCESACKIKAISMGDEKQASIDNSKCIS
;
A
#
# COMPACT_ATOMS: atom_id res chain seq x y z
N SER A 1 -18.91 -29.62 -18.49
CA SER A 1 -19.56 -30.51 -17.52
C SER A 1 -20.36 -29.69 -16.50
N GLN A 2 -21.32 -30.31 -15.79
CA GLN A 2 -22.16 -29.61 -14.80
C GLN A 2 -21.35 -28.93 -13.69
N SER A 3 -20.17 -29.45 -13.34
CA SER A 3 -19.25 -28.84 -12.36
C SER A 3 -18.61 -27.54 -12.81
N GLU A 4 -18.33 -27.38 -14.10
CA GLU A 4 -17.80 -26.14 -14.68
C GLU A 4 -18.88 -25.05 -14.80
N ALA A 5 -20.11 -25.45 -15.09
CA ALA A 5 -21.27 -24.54 -15.12
C ALA A 5 -21.59 -24.00 -13.72
N MET A 6 -21.57 -24.85 -12.68
CA MET A 6 -21.77 -24.42 -11.29
C MET A 6 -20.64 -23.51 -10.79
N ALA A 7 -19.39 -23.75 -11.17
CA ALA A 7 -18.26 -22.86 -10.85
C ALA A 7 -18.40 -21.49 -11.52
N THR A 8 -18.97 -21.43 -12.73
CA THR A 8 -19.20 -20.19 -13.48
C THR A 8 -20.37 -19.40 -12.90
N GLU A 9 -21.42 -20.06 -12.41
CA GLU A 9 -22.56 -19.39 -11.74
C GLU A 9 -22.19 -18.83 -10.37
N MET A 10 -21.38 -19.53 -9.58
CA MET A 10 -20.86 -19.00 -8.30
C MET A 10 -19.98 -17.77 -8.48
N GLN A 11 -19.29 -17.62 -9.61
CA GLN A 11 -18.48 -16.40 -9.89
C GLN A 11 -19.31 -15.14 -10.13
N LYS A 12 -20.60 -15.24 -10.45
CA LYS A 12 -21.47 -14.10 -10.74
C LYS A 12 -22.01 -13.36 -9.51
N SER A 13 -21.87 -13.90 -8.31
CA SER A 13 -22.54 -13.34 -7.11
C SER A 13 -21.62 -12.54 -6.18
N TYR A 14 -20.29 -12.64 -6.30
CA TYR A 14 -19.37 -11.92 -5.41
C TYR A 14 -18.95 -10.58 -6.02
N LYS A 15 -19.45 -9.48 -5.44
CA LYS A 15 -18.93 -8.14 -5.70
C LYS A 15 -17.75 -7.88 -4.74
N PHE A 16 -16.59 -7.61 -5.31
CA PHE A 16 -15.45 -7.15 -4.56
C PHE A 16 -15.35 -5.63 -4.67
N ASP A 17 -15.17 -4.95 -3.54
CA ASP A 17 -15.06 -3.49 -3.51
C ASP A 17 -13.78 -3.00 -4.19
N THR A 18 -12.73 -3.83 -4.15
CA THR A 18 -11.44 -3.49 -4.76
C THR A 18 -10.84 -4.68 -5.51
N LYS A 19 -9.97 -4.37 -6.50
CA LYS A 19 -9.17 -5.40 -7.20
C LYS A 19 -8.28 -6.18 -6.23
N VAL A 20 -7.80 -5.54 -5.16
CA VAL A 20 -6.96 -6.19 -4.13
C VAL A 20 -7.75 -7.23 -3.35
N GLN A 21 -9.00 -6.94 -2.98
CA GLN A 21 -9.87 -7.94 -2.33
C GLN A 21 -10.12 -9.14 -3.24
N HIS A 22 -10.39 -8.89 -4.52
CA HIS A 22 -10.55 -9.96 -5.50
C HIS A 22 -9.28 -10.82 -5.65
N LEU A 23 -8.11 -10.17 -5.65
CA LEU A 23 -6.84 -10.88 -5.70
C LEU A 23 -6.60 -11.74 -4.45
N LYS A 24 -6.89 -11.21 -3.26
CA LYS A 24 -6.84 -11.98 -2.01
C LYS A 24 -7.74 -13.20 -2.06
N TYR A 25 -8.95 -13.03 -2.54
CA TYR A 25 -9.89 -14.16 -2.72
C TYR A 25 -9.33 -15.23 -3.66
N LYS A 26 -8.74 -14.83 -4.80
CA LYS A 26 -8.11 -15.78 -5.73
C LYS A 26 -6.98 -16.56 -5.06
N VAL A 27 -6.12 -15.89 -4.28
CA VAL A 27 -5.04 -16.55 -3.55
C VAL A 27 -5.60 -17.58 -2.57
N LEU A 28 -6.53 -17.17 -1.71
CA LEU A 28 -7.13 -18.05 -0.71
C LEU A 28 -7.84 -19.25 -1.36
N ARG A 29 -8.54 -19.02 -2.47
CA ARG A 29 -9.23 -20.07 -3.23
C ARG A 29 -8.25 -21.10 -3.79
N GLU A 30 -7.15 -20.65 -4.41
CA GLU A 30 -6.16 -21.58 -4.99
C GLU A 30 -5.40 -22.34 -3.89
N VAL A 31 -5.02 -21.67 -2.80
CA VAL A 31 -4.39 -22.32 -1.63
C VAL A 31 -5.33 -23.38 -1.04
N ALA A 32 -6.61 -23.06 -0.84
CA ALA A 32 -7.58 -24.00 -0.33
C ALA A 32 -7.80 -25.19 -1.27
N ARG A 33 -7.85 -24.94 -2.60
CA ARG A 33 -7.99 -26.00 -3.61
C ARG A 33 -6.83 -26.99 -3.57
N GLU A 34 -5.61 -26.49 -3.53
CA GLU A 34 -4.41 -27.31 -3.51
C GLU A 34 -4.24 -28.03 -2.16
N ALA A 35 -4.61 -27.40 -1.05
CA ALA A 35 -4.63 -28.02 0.27
C ALA A 35 -5.64 -29.16 0.33
N TRP A 36 -6.87 -28.97 -0.22
CA TRP A 36 -7.89 -30.00 -0.27
C TRP A 36 -7.49 -31.21 -1.11
N ALA A 37 -6.62 -31.01 -2.09
CA ALA A 37 -6.11 -32.05 -2.97
C ALA A 37 -4.79 -32.67 -2.45
N ASP A 38 -4.34 -32.32 -1.24
CA ASP A 38 -3.06 -32.74 -0.63
C ASP A 38 -1.82 -32.45 -1.50
N ARG A 39 -1.88 -31.38 -2.33
CA ARG A 39 -0.79 -30.99 -3.23
C ARG A 39 -0.13 -29.65 -2.87
N LEU A 40 -0.62 -29.00 -1.82
CA LEU A 40 -0.20 -27.62 -1.50
C LEU A 40 1.32 -27.45 -1.35
N PRO A 41 2.08 -28.35 -0.68
CA PRO A 41 3.51 -28.20 -0.54
C PRO A 41 4.27 -28.15 -1.88
N GLU A 42 3.80 -28.88 -2.87
CA GLU A 42 4.45 -29.00 -4.19
C GLU A 42 3.99 -27.90 -5.15
N SER A 43 2.70 -27.51 -5.08
CA SER A 43 2.07 -26.59 -6.02
C SER A 43 2.12 -25.12 -5.60
N ALA A 44 2.46 -24.83 -4.35
CA ALA A 44 2.44 -23.45 -3.79
C ALA A 44 3.24 -22.46 -4.65
N ILE A 45 4.37 -22.88 -5.21
CA ILE A 45 5.23 -22.05 -6.07
C ILE A 45 4.60 -21.68 -7.40
N ASP A 46 3.65 -22.50 -7.89
CA ASP A 46 2.98 -22.28 -9.18
C ASP A 46 1.67 -21.50 -9.06
N ILE A 47 1.12 -21.37 -7.86
CA ILE A 47 -0.12 -20.62 -7.61
C ILE A 47 -0.05 -19.19 -8.17
N PRO A 48 1.04 -18.40 -8.01
CA PRO A 48 1.14 -17.07 -8.60
C PRO A 48 0.99 -17.05 -10.12
N LYS A 49 1.52 -18.05 -10.82
CA LYS A 49 1.38 -18.19 -12.27
C LYS A 49 -0.04 -18.58 -12.69
N THR A 50 -0.72 -19.39 -11.88
CA THR A 50 -2.12 -19.77 -12.12
C THR A 50 -3.04 -18.55 -12.00
N ILE A 51 -2.78 -17.65 -11.02
CA ILE A 51 -3.58 -16.45 -10.78
C ILE A 51 -3.31 -15.38 -11.85
N VAL A 52 -2.05 -15.18 -12.22
CA VAL A 52 -1.61 -14.22 -13.24
C VAL A 52 -0.85 -14.98 -14.34
N PRO A 53 -1.56 -15.60 -15.28
CA PRO A 53 -0.95 -16.31 -16.40
C PRO A 53 -0.39 -15.30 -17.43
N GLY A 54 0.58 -15.76 -18.23
CA GLY A 54 1.09 -14.97 -19.34
C GLY A 54 2.14 -13.93 -18.94
N LYS A 55 2.32 -12.92 -19.81
CA LYS A 55 3.40 -11.92 -19.69
C LYS A 55 2.91 -10.53 -19.30
N VAL A 56 1.59 -10.31 -19.28
CA VAL A 56 0.99 -9.00 -19.02
C VAL A 56 0.56 -8.92 -17.55
N PRO A 57 1.00 -7.90 -16.81
CA PRO A 57 0.57 -7.68 -15.43
C PRO A 57 -0.88 -7.20 -15.39
N THR A 58 -1.60 -7.46 -14.30
CA THR A 58 -2.98 -7.01 -14.10
C THR A 58 -3.08 -5.74 -13.27
N MET A 59 -2.12 -5.51 -12.36
CA MET A 59 -2.18 -4.41 -11.38
C MET A 59 -0.84 -3.72 -11.14
N ARG A 60 0.29 -4.33 -11.49
CA ARG A 60 1.63 -3.85 -11.14
C ARG A 60 2.43 -3.44 -12.37
N CYS A 61 3.60 -2.85 -12.16
CA CYS A 61 4.49 -2.41 -13.24
C CYS A 61 4.94 -3.55 -14.16
N CYS A 62 5.10 -4.75 -13.63
CA CYS A 62 5.45 -5.94 -14.40
C CYS A 62 4.90 -7.22 -13.77
N VAL A 63 4.79 -8.27 -14.60
CA VAL A 63 4.27 -9.59 -14.18
C VAL A 63 5.16 -10.26 -13.13
N TYR A 64 6.46 -10.00 -13.15
CA TYR A 64 7.41 -10.60 -12.20
C TYR A 64 7.19 -10.06 -10.80
N LYS A 65 7.08 -8.74 -10.65
CA LYS A 65 6.77 -8.09 -9.37
C LYS A 65 5.40 -8.52 -8.85
N GLU A 66 4.40 -8.59 -9.73
CA GLU A 66 3.07 -9.04 -9.37
C GLU A 66 3.08 -10.47 -8.82
N ARG A 67 3.77 -11.40 -9.49
CA ARG A 67 3.92 -12.77 -9.01
C ARG A 67 4.74 -12.88 -7.73
N ALA A 68 5.78 -12.06 -7.54
CA ALA A 68 6.54 -12.02 -6.30
C ALA A 68 5.65 -11.60 -5.11
N ILE A 69 4.83 -10.56 -5.28
CA ILE A 69 3.85 -10.16 -4.27
C ILE A 69 2.81 -11.25 -4.00
N LEU A 70 2.37 -11.96 -5.05
CA LEU A 70 1.47 -13.10 -4.90
C LEU A 70 2.10 -14.25 -4.14
N THR A 71 3.40 -14.51 -4.33
CA THR A 71 4.14 -15.51 -3.57
C THR A 71 4.12 -15.20 -2.08
N GLU A 72 4.36 -13.93 -1.69
CA GLU A 72 4.26 -13.52 -0.29
C GLU A 72 2.82 -13.69 0.25
N ARG A 73 1.80 -13.38 -0.55
CA ARG A 73 0.40 -13.63 -0.17
C ARG A 73 0.07 -15.12 0.00
N VAL A 74 0.64 -15.98 -0.83
CA VAL A 74 0.49 -17.45 -0.68
C VAL A 74 1.14 -17.92 0.62
N LYS A 75 2.34 -17.45 0.95
CA LYS A 75 3.00 -17.75 2.23
C LYS A 75 2.13 -17.34 3.43
N ILE A 76 1.60 -16.11 3.40
CA ILE A 76 0.67 -15.63 4.45
C ILE A 76 -0.59 -16.51 4.53
N ALA A 77 -1.15 -16.91 3.39
CA ALA A 77 -2.34 -17.78 3.35
C ALA A 77 -2.05 -19.20 3.87
N MET A 78 -0.79 -19.64 3.83
CA MET A 78 -0.32 -20.91 4.38
C MET A 78 0.05 -20.84 5.87
N GLY A 79 -0.10 -19.68 6.51
CA GLY A 79 0.17 -19.49 7.93
C GLY A 79 1.20 -18.42 8.25
N GLY A 80 1.87 -17.84 7.23
CA GLY A 80 2.80 -16.73 7.39
C GLY A 80 4.05 -17.08 8.21
N ASP A 81 4.62 -16.06 8.85
CA ASP A 81 5.77 -16.21 9.75
C ASP A 81 5.29 -16.53 11.17
N GLN A 82 5.56 -17.75 11.63
CA GLN A 82 5.20 -18.22 12.97
C GLN A 82 5.93 -17.47 14.10
N HIS A 83 7.03 -16.77 13.80
CA HIS A 83 7.77 -15.98 14.77
C HIS A 83 7.27 -14.52 14.84
N ASN A 84 6.39 -14.12 13.93
CA ASN A 84 5.79 -12.79 13.97
C ASN A 84 4.78 -12.72 15.12
N PRO A 85 4.96 -11.79 16.10
CA PRO A 85 4.03 -11.64 17.21
C PRO A 85 2.68 -11.04 16.79
N ASN A 86 2.60 -10.49 15.56
CA ASN A 86 1.37 -9.89 15.04
C ASN A 86 0.63 -10.86 14.11
N VAL A 87 -0.69 -10.82 14.12
CA VAL A 87 -1.53 -11.50 13.13
C VAL A 87 -1.39 -10.87 11.73
N ILE A 88 -0.98 -9.60 11.69
CA ILE A 88 -0.84 -8.84 10.44
C ILE A 88 0.63 -8.84 10.02
N GLU A 89 0.88 -9.25 8.79
CA GLU A 89 2.20 -9.19 8.17
C GLU A 89 2.29 -8.13 7.09
N VAL A 90 3.46 -7.51 6.99
CA VAL A 90 3.78 -6.52 5.95
C VAL A 90 4.37 -7.25 4.74
N ILE A 91 3.80 -7.00 3.56
CA ILE A 91 4.40 -7.41 2.29
C ILE A 91 5.30 -6.26 1.83
N ASP A 92 6.56 -6.30 2.21
CA ASP A 92 7.56 -5.23 2.03
C ASP A 92 7.74 -4.84 0.56
N ILE A 93 7.87 -5.82 -0.34
CA ILE A 93 8.02 -5.58 -1.77
C ILE A 93 6.83 -4.84 -2.40
N ALA A 94 5.68 -4.79 -1.74
CA ALA A 94 4.52 -3.99 -2.17
C ALA A 94 4.59 -2.54 -1.68
N CYS A 95 5.43 -2.23 -0.71
CA CYS A 95 5.57 -0.88 -0.14
C CYS A 95 6.25 0.11 -1.10
N ASP A 96 7.04 -0.36 -2.04
CA ASP A 96 7.76 0.49 -3.01
C ASP A 96 6.85 1.40 -3.83
N GLU A 97 5.62 0.96 -4.11
CA GLU A 97 4.66 1.71 -4.91
C GLU A 97 3.83 2.70 -4.08
N CYS A 98 3.98 2.65 -2.76
CA CYS A 98 3.31 3.59 -1.88
C CYS A 98 4.02 4.95 -1.87
N PRO A 99 3.28 6.07 -1.71
CA PRO A 99 3.89 7.38 -1.53
C PRO A 99 4.76 7.42 -0.27
N VAL A 100 5.76 8.28 -0.26
CA VAL A 100 6.61 8.50 0.93
C VAL A 100 5.79 8.97 2.12
N GLY A 101 4.69 9.65 1.87
CA GLY A 101 3.83 10.23 2.90
C GLY A 101 4.28 11.62 3.34
N GLY A 102 3.57 12.18 4.32
CA GLY A 102 3.81 13.51 4.83
C GLY A 102 3.23 14.65 3.98
N TYR A 103 3.57 15.87 4.32
CA TYR A 103 3.10 17.05 3.58
C TYR A 103 3.81 17.21 2.25
N GLU A 104 3.05 17.47 1.21
CA GLU A 104 3.53 17.73 -0.15
C GLU A 104 2.82 18.94 -0.75
N VAL A 105 3.54 19.67 -1.59
CA VAL A 105 2.98 20.76 -2.39
C VAL A 105 2.48 20.17 -3.71
N THR A 106 1.22 20.45 -4.04
CA THR A 106 0.60 19.98 -5.28
C THR A 106 0.73 21.01 -6.40
N ALA A 107 0.36 20.63 -7.62
CA ALA A 107 0.29 21.49 -8.78
C ALA A 107 -0.69 22.69 -8.60
N ALA A 108 -1.50 22.69 -7.54
CA ALA A 108 -2.36 23.84 -7.19
C ALA A 108 -1.57 25.01 -6.62
N CYS A 109 -0.28 24.86 -6.32
CA CYS A 109 0.57 25.99 -5.88
C CYS A 109 0.66 27.05 -6.97
N ARG A 110 0.32 28.28 -6.60
CA ARG A 110 0.30 29.44 -7.53
C ARG A 110 1.54 30.32 -7.43
N GLY A 111 2.54 29.94 -6.65
CA GLY A 111 3.73 30.77 -6.44
C GLY A 111 3.35 32.15 -5.90
N CYS A 112 2.50 32.21 -4.88
CA CYS A 112 1.97 33.49 -4.38
C CYS A 112 3.05 34.33 -3.73
N LEU A 113 3.04 35.66 -3.98
CA LEU A 113 4.05 36.59 -3.46
C LEU A 113 4.10 36.66 -1.93
N ALA A 114 3.00 36.34 -1.27
CA ALA A 114 2.91 36.45 0.19
C ALA A 114 3.65 35.37 0.96
N HIS A 115 4.05 34.27 0.30
CA HIS A 115 4.82 33.14 0.87
C HIS A 115 4.42 32.73 2.30
N ARG A 116 3.12 32.84 2.65
CA ARG A 116 2.62 32.57 4.00
C ARG A 116 3.03 31.20 4.56
N CYS A 117 3.18 30.23 3.68
CA CYS A 117 3.60 28.89 4.06
C CYS A 117 5.06 28.87 4.55
N GLU A 118 5.93 29.73 3.99
CA GLU A 118 7.30 29.90 4.44
C GLU A 118 7.34 30.62 5.80
N ASP A 119 6.61 31.74 5.92
CA ASP A 119 6.61 32.57 7.15
C ASP A 119 6.16 31.76 8.39
N VAL A 120 5.21 30.85 8.21
CA VAL A 120 4.70 30.03 9.32
C VAL A 120 5.58 28.84 9.64
N CYS A 121 6.54 28.49 8.76
CA CYS A 121 7.38 27.30 8.93
C CYS A 121 8.56 27.58 9.87
N ARG A 122 8.40 27.21 11.14
CA ARG A 122 9.44 27.36 12.17
C ARG A 122 10.71 26.53 11.92
N PHE A 123 10.63 25.56 11.02
CA PHE A 123 11.72 24.61 10.73
C PHE A 123 12.48 24.95 9.46
N GLY A 124 12.08 25.98 8.72
CA GLY A 124 12.72 26.36 7.47
C GLY A 124 12.68 25.24 6.42
N ALA A 125 11.60 24.44 6.42
CA ALA A 125 11.46 23.29 5.53
C ALA A 125 10.89 23.66 4.16
N LEU A 126 10.51 24.93 3.91
CA LEU A 126 9.98 25.39 2.64
C LEU A 126 11.04 26.12 1.84
N THR A 127 11.14 25.76 0.58
CA THR A 127 11.98 26.39 -0.43
C THR A 127 11.14 26.69 -1.66
N PHE A 128 11.62 27.58 -2.53
CA PHE A 128 10.91 27.96 -3.77
C PHE A 128 11.82 27.76 -4.97
N ASP A 129 11.26 27.32 -6.05
CA ASP A 129 11.96 27.21 -7.33
C ASP A 129 11.95 28.54 -8.11
N ALA A 130 12.51 28.54 -9.32
CA ALA A 130 12.57 29.72 -10.20
C ALA A 130 11.17 30.21 -10.63
N ASN A 131 10.14 29.40 -10.53
CA ASN A 131 8.75 29.73 -10.83
C ASN A 131 7.96 30.12 -9.57
N HIS A 132 8.66 30.33 -8.45
CA HIS A 132 8.08 30.58 -7.12
C HIS A 132 7.17 29.47 -6.59
N VAL A 133 7.26 28.26 -7.14
CA VAL A 133 6.52 27.10 -6.62
C VAL A 133 7.21 26.59 -5.35
N ALA A 134 6.42 26.40 -4.31
CA ALA A 134 6.91 25.93 -3.02
C ALA A 134 7.29 24.44 -3.08
N HIS A 135 8.37 24.06 -2.40
CA HIS A 135 8.81 22.70 -2.18
C HIS A 135 9.05 22.46 -0.69
N ILE A 136 8.75 21.25 -0.21
CA ILE A 136 8.95 20.87 1.19
C ILE A 136 10.18 19.96 1.30
N ASP A 137 11.18 20.41 2.02
CA ASP A 137 12.33 19.59 2.42
C ASP A 137 11.89 18.60 3.51
N LYS A 138 11.75 17.33 3.12
CA LYS A 138 11.30 16.26 4.01
C LYS A 138 12.24 16.01 5.19
N SER A 139 13.53 16.32 5.06
CA SER A 139 14.51 16.14 6.13
C SER A 139 14.30 17.14 7.29
N LYS A 140 13.81 18.33 6.98
CA LYS A 140 13.54 19.40 7.95
C LYS A 140 12.09 19.42 8.41
N CYS A 141 11.17 18.88 7.60
CA CYS A 141 9.74 18.92 7.88
C CYS A 141 9.37 18.07 9.09
N LYS A 142 8.71 18.69 10.09
CA LYS A 142 8.19 18.00 11.29
C LYS A 142 6.70 17.68 11.21
N GLU A 143 6.12 17.75 10.01
CA GLU A 143 4.71 17.40 9.72
C GLU A 143 3.67 18.10 10.61
N CYS A 144 3.97 19.30 11.09
CA CYS A 144 3.09 20.07 12.00
C CYS A 144 1.82 20.62 11.31
N GLY A 145 1.78 20.67 9.97
CA GLY A 145 0.65 21.12 9.18
C GLY A 145 0.37 22.61 9.15
N ALA A 146 1.22 23.45 9.76
CA ALA A 146 1.02 24.89 9.80
C ALA A 146 0.95 25.50 8.39
N CYS A 147 1.84 25.09 7.48
CA CYS A 147 1.87 25.57 6.09
C CYS A 147 0.61 25.24 5.31
N ALA A 148 0.01 24.07 5.53
CA ALA A 148 -1.24 23.68 4.87
C ALA A 148 -2.43 24.54 5.32
N LYS A 149 -2.48 24.92 6.61
CA LYS A 149 -3.56 25.75 7.18
C LYS A 149 -3.59 27.17 6.65
N VAL A 150 -2.42 27.73 6.31
CA VAL A 150 -2.31 29.12 5.85
C VAL A 150 -2.31 29.27 4.33
N CYS A 151 -2.25 28.16 3.59
CA CYS A 151 -2.24 28.19 2.14
C CYS A 151 -3.63 28.57 1.59
N PRO A 152 -3.78 29.75 0.92
CA PRO A 152 -5.08 30.19 0.44
C PRO A 152 -5.59 29.36 -0.74
N TYR A 153 -4.72 28.60 -1.40
CA TYR A 153 -5.05 27.75 -2.54
C TYR A 153 -5.22 26.27 -2.16
N SER A 154 -5.11 25.95 -0.87
CA SER A 154 -5.15 24.57 -0.40
C SER A 154 -4.19 23.66 -1.19
N ALA A 155 -3.02 24.19 -1.54
CA ALA A 155 -2.04 23.49 -2.38
C ALA A 155 -1.14 22.52 -1.61
N ILE A 156 -1.24 22.48 -0.28
CA ILE A 156 -0.38 21.66 0.57
C ILE A 156 -1.23 20.62 1.27
N HIS A 157 -0.98 19.34 0.94
CA HIS A 157 -1.74 18.21 1.46
C HIS A 157 -0.85 17.26 2.26
N ASN A 158 -1.44 16.62 3.26
CA ASN A 158 -0.80 15.54 3.99
C ASN A 158 -1.23 14.20 3.38
N TYR A 159 -0.29 13.53 2.73
CA TYR A 159 -0.50 12.21 2.15
C TYR A 159 -0.11 11.15 3.16
N ARG A 160 -1.09 10.40 3.63
CA ARG A 160 -0.87 9.22 4.46
C ARG A 160 -1.03 7.96 3.65
N ARG A 161 -0.24 6.95 3.96
CA ARG A 161 -0.40 5.63 3.36
C ARG A 161 -1.72 5.00 3.80
N PRO A 162 -2.37 4.21 2.95
CA PRO A 162 -3.63 3.55 3.32
C PRO A 162 -3.52 2.70 4.58
N CYS A 163 -2.40 2.00 4.80
CA CYS A 163 -2.17 1.19 5.99
C CYS A 163 -2.09 2.03 7.27
N GLU A 164 -1.38 3.17 7.24
CA GLU A 164 -1.32 4.11 8.38
C GLU A 164 -2.69 4.74 8.66
N SER A 165 -3.42 5.11 7.60
CA SER A 165 -4.75 5.71 7.72
C SER A 165 -5.79 4.74 8.26
N ALA A 166 -5.68 3.44 7.91
CA ALA A 166 -6.58 2.40 8.37
C ALA A 166 -6.33 1.98 9.83
N CYS A 167 -5.11 2.17 10.33
CA CYS A 167 -4.74 1.77 11.68
C CYS A 167 -5.25 2.78 12.71
N LYS A 168 -6.38 2.48 13.37
CA LYS A 168 -7.01 3.37 14.37
C LYS A 168 -6.12 3.63 15.58
N ILE A 169 -5.33 2.64 15.99
CA ILE A 169 -4.43 2.73 17.15
C ILE A 169 -3.03 3.28 16.80
N LYS A 170 -2.82 3.64 15.53
CA LYS A 170 -1.56 4.22 15.03
C LYS A 170 -0.34 3.34 15.32
N ALA A 171 -0.50 2.03 15.25
CA ALA A 171 0.58 1.06 15.40
C ALA A 171 1.41 0.89 14.11
N ILE A 172 0.92 1.38 12.97
CA ILE A 172 1.62 1.30 11.68
C ILE A 172 2.25 2.65 11.38
N SER A 173 3.53 2.65 11.13
CA SER A 173 4.32 3.81 10.69
C SER A 173 5.19 3.44 9.50
N MET A 174 5.78 4.46 8.87
CA MET A 174 6.79 4.24 7.85
C MET A 174 8.14 4.02 8.56
N GLY A 175 8.76 2.87 8.31
CA GLY A 175 10.14 2.59 8.70
C GLY A 175 11.14 3.20 7.72
N ASP A 176 12.41 2.93 7.97
CA ASP A 176 13.49 3.22 7.03
C ASP A 176 13.19 2.52 5.69
N GLU A 177 13.81 2.86 4.61
CA GLU A 177 13.63 2.22 3.30
C GLU A 177 12.19 2.19 2.74
N LYS A 178 11.30 3.06 3.20
CA LYS A 178 9.89 3.18 2.75
C LYS A 178 9.00 1.96 3.06
N GLN A 179 9.44 1.02 3.85
CA GLN A 179 8.62 -0.11 4.28
C GLN A 179 7.68 0.29 5.43
N ALA A 180 6.51 -0.31 5.50
CA ALA A 180 5.66 -0.17 6.66
C ALA A 180 6.23 -0.97 7.82
N SER A 181 6.25 -0.37 9.01
CA SER A 181 6.65 -1.02 10.25
C SER A 181 5.48 -1.06 11.22
N ILE A 182 5.34 -2.16 11.96
CA ILE A 182 4.29 -2.36 12.95
C ILE A 182 4.92 -2.30 14.34
N ASP A 183 4.45 -1.36 15.14
CA ASP A 183 4.81 -1.27 16.56
C ASP A 183 4.04 -2.33 17.35
N ASN A 184 4.73 -3.41 17.72
CA ASN A 184 4.14 -4.55 18.42
C ASN A 184 3.60 -4.20 19.79
N SER A 185 4.12 -3.15 20.44
CA SER A 185 3.65 -2.69 21.74
C SER A 185 2.27 -2.03 21.69
N LYS A 186 1.90 -1.51 20.51
CA LYS A 186 0.62 -0.85 20.25
C LYS A 186 -0.38 -1.73 19.50
N CYS A 187 0.13 -2.70 18.73
CA CYS A 187 -0.72 -3.58 17.94
C CYS A 187 -1.51 -4.52 18.86
N ILE A 188 -2.84 -4.52 18.71
CA ILE A 188 -3.77 -5.36 19.47
C ILE A 188 -4.39 -6.49 18.64
N SER A 189 -3.85 -6.73 17.44
CA SER A 189 -4.36 -7.64 16.40
C SER A 189 -4.93 -8.92 16.89
#